data_967bd93adb519ef8ba879e7e984c6eb3
#
_entry.id   967bd93adb519ef8ba879e7e984c6eb3
#
_cell.length_a   1.000
_cell.length_b   1.000
_cell.length_c   1.000
_cell.angle_alpha   90.00
_cell.angle_beta   90.00
_cell.angle_gamma   90.00
#
_symmetry.space_group_name_H-M   'P 1'
#
loop_
_entity.id
_entity.type
_entity.pdbx_description
1 polymer ?
#
loop_
_entity_poly.entity_id
_entity_poly.type
_entity_poly.pdbx_seq_one_letter_code
_entity_poly.pdbx_strand_id
1 'polypeptide(L)'
;MSCENRGQEVDQAYDPHLREDPKKSIRKGFFWIGLASTFSQGLTALAMFIVMFFLTTEEMGVATLAVAFCVVFEALNSLGTNQAILQTKELTPEETHSVFWFSTGFSLTMAVLCVPLAWPIASFYGVDLLVPLLIVTMFKLPLSSIAAVPLQLINRRFEYRKISAIQSLTTIGCSVLKIGLAALGFGAWALVIGETAYGLGTAIGAFALSGYRPRFHFRWSECRRFVVFGVKYCVANAINQFNKNLHYLIIGKFLGQGVLGVYRIAYEFAMTPALALFDVVAKSSFPVFSRLQNERGELLRLFLWNQRSLALFAAIPTVFILFAAGDIFDLMPNAEWTKATPLIPYVLALSFFKSLMQTYPDLYRACGKPSWPIFFFGVEVGLIALFCSAALYFVPWPWSLRVMILTWLGILFVLFFVHQKVSRLLIDISAVQTIRTIGHGLAFVAMGIAVSIVPWMFRSWLPWPEWTHLGLELVLVLATIAGYARFVLRIRLRDFMKQHKRGEAHGAGGGASG
;
A
#
# COMPACT_ATOMS: atom_id res chain seq x y z
N MET A 1 -13.83 40.90 -8.61
CA MET A 1 -14.52 39.60 -8.50
C MET A 1 -15.46 39.69 -7.31
N SER A 2 -16.77 39.76 -7.55
CA SER A 2 -17.78 40.05 -6.55
C SER A 2 -17.97 38.92 -5.55
N CYS A 3 -18.46 39.24 -4.35
CA CYS A 3 -18.75 38.25 -3.29
C CYS A 3 -19.75 37.18 -3.72
N GLU A 4 -20.64 37.48 -4.68
CA GLU A 4 -21.60 36.53 -5.26
C GLU A 4 -20.95 35.37 -6.05
N ASN A 5 -19.89 35.64 -6.83
CA ASN A 5 -19.18 34.59 -7.56
C ASN A 5 -18.43 33.62 -6.62
N ARG A 6 -18.03 34.05 -5.43
CA ARG A 6 -17.41 33.20 -4.42
C ARG A 6 -18.43 32.30 -3.69
N GLY A 7 -19.66 32.79 -3.49
CA GLY A 7 -20.75 32.00 -2.93
C GLY A 7 -21.13 30.83 -3.85
N GLN A 8 -21.26 31.11 -5.14
CA GLN A 8 -21.57 30.07 -6.15
C GLN A 8 -20.46 29.03 -6.34
N GLU A 9 -19.18 29.43 -6.25
CA GLU A 9 -18.06 28.47 -6.27
C GLU A 9 -18.01 27.60 -5.02
N VAL A 10 -18.41 28.12 -3.85
CA VAL A 10 -18.49 27.35 -2.61
C VAL A 10 -19.67 26.38 -2.66
N ASP A 11 -20.86 26.82 -3.13
CA ASP A 11 -22.04 25.94 -3.28
C ASP A 11 -21.80 24.82 -4.28
N GLN A 12 -21.12 25.08 -5.41
CA GLN A 12 -20.67 24.06 -6.36
C GLN A 12 -19.68 23.06 -5.76
N ALA A 13 -19.00 23.41 -4.68
CA ALA A 13 -18.09 22.51 -3.98
C ALA A 13 -18.80 21.39 -3.23
N TYR A 14 -20.06 21.61 -2.86
CA TYR A 14 -20.86 20.69 -2.06
C TYR A 14 -21.83 19.84 -2.90
N ASP A 15 -22.08 20.19 -4.17
CA ASP A 15 -22.96 19.43 -5.07
C ASP A 15 -22.14 18.74 -6.18
N PRO A 16 -22.01 17.39 -6.15
CA PRO A 16 -21.28 16.63 -7.15
C PRO A 16 -22.03 16.50 -8.50
N HIS A 17 -23.31 16.91 -8.58
CA HIS A 17 -24.15 16.74 -9.78
C HIS A 17 -24.01 17.85 -10.82
N LEU A 18 -23.28 18.93 -10.51
CA LEU A 18 -23.17 20.11 -11.37
C LEU A 18 -22.06 20.07 -12.43
N ARG A 19 -21.41 18.92 -12.69
CA ARG A 19 -20.32 18.82 -13.69
C ARG A 19 -20.53 17.76 -14.76
N GLU A 20 -19.92 18.06 -15.94
CA GLU A 20 -19.87 17.25 -17.16
C GLU A 20 -19.70 15.76 -16.94
N ASP A 21 -20.41 14.98 -17.74
CA ASP A 21 -20.40 13.52 -17.87
C ASP A 21 -19.49 12.74 -16.90
N PRO A 22 -20.04 12.25 -15.76
CA PRO A 22 -19.23 11.62 -14.70
C PRO A 22 -18.36 10.46 -15.21
N LYS A 23 -18.83 9.75 -16.25
CA LYS A 23 -18.12 8.57 -16.81
C LYS A 23 -16.80 8.96 -17.49
N LYS A 24 -16.76 10.09 -18.18
CA LYS A 24 -15.58 10.58 -18.90
C LYS A 24 -14.53 11.14 -17.92
N SER A 25 -15.00 11.86 -16.90
CA SER A 25 -14.15 12.39 -15.82
C SER A 25 -13.55 11.27 -14.96
N ILE A 26 -14.34 10.27 -14.61
CA ILE A 26 -13.91 9.09 -13.85
C ILE A 26 -12.80 8.33 -14.60
N ARG A 27 -12.98 8.02 -15.91
CA ARG A 27 -11.98 7.27 -16.70
C ARG A 27 -10.63 8.00 -16.79
N LYS A 28 -10.65 9.31 -17.05
CA LYS A 28 -9.45 10.15 -17.04
C LYS A 28 -8.82 10.23 -15.65
N GLY A 29 -9.66 10.30 -14.62
CA GLY A 29 -9.21 10.38 -13.24
C GLY A 29 -8.48 9.13 -12.78
N PHE A 30 -8.98 7.95 -13.09
CA PHE A 30 -8.30 6.68 -12.77
C PHE A 30 -6.92 6.58 -13.41
N PHE A 31 -6.78 7.04 -14.66
CA PHE A 31 -5.47 7.09 -15.32
C PHE A 31 -4.48 7.99 -14.57
N TRP A 32 -4.90 9.21 -14.21
CA TRP A 32 -4.04 10.14 -13.48
C TRP A 32 -3.65 9.65 -12.08
N ILE A 33 -4.61 9.09 -11.32
CA ILE A 33 -4.34 8.51 -10.00
C ILE A 33 -3.39 7.30 -10.13
N GLY A 34 -3.64 6.41 -11.09
CA GLY A 34 -2.77 5.26 -11.32
C GLY A 34 -1.34 5.68 -11.67
N LEU A 35 -1.18 6.61 -12.61
CA LEU A 35 0.12 7.13 -13.02
C LEU A 35 0.85 7.81 -11.86
N ALA A 36 0.16 8.70 -11.11
CA ALA A 36 0.74 9.39 -9.97
C ALA A 36 1.10 8.43 -8.83
N SER A 37 0.27 7.43 -8.57
CA SER A 37 0.54 6.41 -7.56
C SER A 37 1.79 5.59 -7.92
N THR A 38 1.90 5.11 -9.16
CA THR A 38 3.07 4.35 -9.63
C THR A 38 4.34 5.21 -9.60
N PHE A 39 4.25 6.45 -10.08
CA PHE A 39 5.36 7.40 -10.02
C PHE A 39 5.82 7.67 -8.58
N SER A 40 4.86 7.97 -7.68
CA SER A 40 5.17 8.24 -6.26
C SER A 40 5.78 7.02 -5.58
N GLN A 41 5.31 5.81 -5.84
CA GLN A 41 5.89 4.59 -5.29
C GLN A 41 7.30 4.34 -5.82
N GLY A 42 7.52 4.50 -7.13
CA GLY A 42 8.85 4.37 -7.73
C GLY A 42 9.84 5.39 -7.17
N LEU A 43 9.40 6.65 -7.03
CA LEU A 43 10.24 7.71 -6.46
C LEU A 43 10.55 7.46 -4.98
N THR A 44 9.57 6.98 -4.21
CA THR A 44 9.77 6.63 -2.79
C THR A 44 10.78 5.48 -2.66
N ALA A 45 10.68 4.45 -3.50
CA ALA A 45 11.63 3.33 -3.52
C ALA A 45 13.04 3.79 -3.91
N LEU A 46 13.16 4.66 -4.93
CA LEU A 46 14.43 5.23 -5.34
C LEU A 46 15.03 6.12 -4.23
N ALA A 47 14.22 6.97 -3.60
CA ALA A 47 14.69 7.80 -2.49
C ALA A 47 15.15 6.94 -1.31
N MET A 48 14.43 5.86 -0.99
CA MET A 48 14.82 4.92 0.06
C MET A 48 16.14 4.24 -0.26
N PHE A 49 16.33 3.83 -1.53
CA PHE A 49 17.60 3.28 -2.01
C PHE A 49 18.76 4.27 -1.82
N ILE A 50 18.57 5.54 -2.20
CA ILE A 50 19.61 6.59 -2.03
C ILE A 50 19.89 6.85 -0.54
N VAL A 51 18.87 6.89 0.31
CA VAL A 51 19.02 7.09 1.75
C VAL A 51 19.86 5.99 2.41
N MET A 52 19.79 4.75 1.91
CA MET A 52 20.62 3.64 2.42
C MET A 52 22.13 3.87 2.26
N PHE A 53 22.57 4.73 1.33
CA PHE A 53 23.99 5.09 1.20
C PHE A 53 24.51 5.86 2.41
N PHE A 54 23.62 6.49 3.17
CA PHE A 54 23.97 7.39 4.26
C PHE A 54 23.60 6.86 5.65
N LEU A 55 22.64 5.93 5.74
CA LEU A 55 22.14 5.41 7.01
C LEU A 55 22.78 4.06 7.38
N THR A 56 22.89 3.84 8.69
CA THR A 56 23.21 2.53 9.27
C THR A 56 21.95 1.67 9.39
N THR A 57 22.14 0.36 9.56
CA THR A 57 21.03 -0.59 9.79
C THR A 57 20.29 -0.30 11.08
N GLU A 58 20.98 0.18 12.13
CA GLU A 58 20.38 0.55 13.42
C GLU A 58 19.49 1.79 13.28
N GLU A 59 19.99 2.86 12.64
CA GLU A 59 19.20 4.08 12.39
C GLU A 59 17.95 3.79 11.58
N MET A 60 18.06 2.93 10.57
CA MET A 60 16.93 2.46 9.78
C MET A 60 15.92 1.71 10.64
N GLY A 61 16.37 0.84 11.54
CA GLY A 61 15.53 0.08 12.45
C GLY A 61 14.76 0.97 13.42
N VAL A 62 15.45 1.93 14.06
CA VAL A 62 14.82 2.87 15.00
C VAL A 62 13.77 3.74 14.29
N ALA A 63 14.11 4.28 13.11
CA ALA A 63 13.15 5.03 12.30
C ALA A 63 11.94 4.18 11.89
N THR A 64 12.17 2.90 11.56
CA THR A 64 11.10 1.96 11.23
C THR A 64 10.13 1.76 12.40
N LEU A 65 10.62 1.61 13.62
CA LEU A 65 9.77 1.52 14.81
C LEU A 65 8.94 2.80 15.01
N ALA A 66 9.58 3.97 14.93
CA ALA A 66 8.86 5.24 15.09
C ALA A 66 7.75 5.41 14.05
N VAL A 67 8.04 5.12 12.78
CA VAL A 67 7.05 5.20 11.68
C VAL A 67 5.96 4.14 11.84
N ALA A 68 6.28 2.91 12.23
CA ALA A 68 5.29 1.84 12.42
C ALA A 68 4.27 2.21 13.51
N PHE A 69 4.70 2.77 14.63
CA PHE A 69 3.79 3.30 15.67
C PHE A 69 2.94 4.46 15.13
N CYS A 70 3.57 5.41 14.44
CA CYS A 70 2.86 6.54 13.85
C CYS A 70 1.72 6.10 12.94
N VAL A 71 1.97 5.15 12.03
CA VAL A 71 0.96 4.63 11.08
C VAL A 71 -0.21 3.97 11.80
N VAL A 72 0.04 3.24 12.89
CA VAL A 72 -1.03 2.64 13.71
C VAL A 72 -1.90 3.71 14.37
N PHE A 73 -1.29 4.74 14.96
CA PHE A 73 -2.02 5.86 15.56
C PHE A 73 -2.75 6.69 14.50
N GLU A 74 -2.13 6.91 13.34
CA GLU A 74 -2.75 7.63 12.21
C GLU A 74 -4.02 6.92 11.70
N ALA A 75 -4.08 5.60 11.77
CA ALA A 75 -5.28 4.86 11.41
C ALA A 75 -6.50 5.16 12.30
N LEU A 76 -6.26 5.58 13.54
CA LEU A 76 -7.30 5.99 14.50
C LEU A 76 -7.62 7.49 14.41
N ASN A 77 -6.74 8.26 13.80
CA ASN A 77 -6.67 9.72 13.88
C ASN A 77 -7.95 10.47 13.50
N SER A 78 -8.66 10.01 12.45
CA SER A 78 -9.84 10.73 11.93
C SER A 78 -11.17 10.11 12.36
N LEU A 79 -11.14 9.06 13.18
CA LEU A 79 -12.34 8.24 13.49
C LEU A 79 -13.16 7.89 12.23
N GLY A 80 -12.51 7.79 11.05
CA GLY A 80 -13.15 7.43 9.79
C GLY A 80 -14.07 8.50 9.19
N THR A 81 -14.08 9.73 9.72
CA THR A 81 -14.92 10.85 9.21
C THR A 81 -14.66 11.15 7.75
N ASN A 82 -13.44 10.95 7.27
CA ASN A 82 -13.05 11.12 5.87
C ASN A 82 -13.89 10.25 4.92
N GLN A 83 -14.14 9.00 5.28
CA GLN A 83 -14.97 8.09 4.49
C GLN A 83 -16.44 8.46 4.58
N ALA A 84 -16.87 8.93 5.74
CA ALA A 84 -18.24 9.40 5.93
C ALA A 84 -18.55 10.62 5.04
N ILE A 85 -17.62 11.59 4.92
CA ILE A 85 -17.74 12.73 4.00
C ILE A 85 -17.93 12.27 2.55
N LEU A 86 -17.15 11.28 2.10
CA LEU A 86 -17.24 10.78 0.72
C LEU A 86 -18.56 10.07 0.41
N GLN A 87 -19.14 9.37 1.40
CA GLN A 87 -20.35 8.57 1.20
C GLN A 87 -21.64 9.34 1.44
N THR A 88 -21.56 10.51 2.09
CA THR A 88 -22.72 11.37 2.33
C THR A 88 -23.18 12.02 1.04
N LYS A 89 -24.47 11.86 0.67
CA LYS A 89 -25.04 12.45 -0.57
C LYS A 89 -25.06 13.96 -0.50
N GLU A 90 -25.65 14.50 0.53
CA GLU A 90 -25.76 15.93 0.79
C GLU A 90 -24.82 16.33 1.93
N LEU A 91 -24.01 17.34 1.71
CA LEU A 91 -23.03 17.84 2.66
C LEU A 91 -23.15 19.35 2.75
N THR A 92 -23.54 19.86 3.91
CA THR A 92 -23.64 21.31 4.11
C THR A 92 -22.30 21.94 4.49
N PRO A 93 -22.11 23.23 4.24
CA PRO A 93 -20.91 23.95 4.69
C PRO A 93 -20.69 23.86 6.19
N GLU A 94 -21.75 23.99 6.99
CA GLU A 94 -21.73 23.92 8.46
C GLU A 94 -21.23 22.57 8.95
N GLU A 95 -21.75 21.48 8.37
CA GLU A 95 -21.30 20.12 8.66
C GLU A 95 -19.83 19.93 8.32
N THR A 96 -19.38 20.47 7.19
CA THR A 96 -17.98 20.39 6.76
C THR A 96 -17.06 21.10 7.75
N HIS A 97 -17.44 22.30 8.23
CA HIS A 97 -16.69 23.02 9.23
C HIS A 97 -16.68 22.30 10.57
N SER A 98 -17.83 21.76 11.01
CA SER A 98 -17.95 21.01 12.26
C SER A 98 -17.10 19.72 12.22
N VAL A 99 -17.08 18.98 11.11
CA VAL A 99 -16.24 17.80 10.94
C VAL A 99 -14.76 18.17 10.89
N PHE A 100 -14.39 19.27 10.24
CA PHE A 100 -13.01 19.75 10.20
C PHE A 100 -12.47 20.03 11.61
N TRP A 101 -13.18 20.83 12.39
CA TRP A 101 -12.76 21.17 13.75
C TRP A 101 -12.78 19.97 14.70
N PHE A 102 -13.78 19.10 14.58
CA PHE A 102 -13.82 17.85 15.33
C PHE A 102 -12.59 16.97 15.04
N SER A 103 -12.33 16.69 13.77
CA SER A 103 -11.23 15.81 13.38
C SER A 103 -9.87 16.39 13.78
N THR A 104 -9.69 17.71 13.59
CA THR A 104 -8.45 18.40 13.97
C THR A 104 -8.25 18.42 15.49
N GLY A 105 -9.30 18.73 16.24
CA GLY A 105 -9.27 18.74 17.71
C GLY A 105 -9.02 17.34 18.28
N PHE A 106 -9.72 16.32 17.76
CA PHE A 106 -9.52 14.93 18.15
C PHE A 106 -8.08 14.47 17.86
N SER A 107 -7.57 14.79 16.69
CA SER A 107 -6.20 14.46 16.27
C SER A 107 -5.14 15.13 17.15
N LEU A 108 -5.33 16.40 17.49
CA LEU A 108 -4.42 17.12 18.38
C LEU A 108 -4.45 16.50 19.79
N THR A 109 -5.64 16.18 20.32
CA THR A 109 -5.79 15.49 21.59
C THR A 109 -5.11 14.13 21.57
N MET A 110 -5.28 13.37 20.49
CA MET A 110 -4.61 12.08 20.30
C MET A 110 -3.08 12.22 20.28
N ALA A 111 -2.56 13.20 19.54
CA ALA A 111 -1.13 13.46 19.50
C ALA A 111 -0.58 13.79 20.88
N VAL A 112 -1.26 14.67 21.64
CA VAL A 112 -0.87 15.03 23.01
C VAL A 112 -0.92 13.82 23.94
N LEU A 113 -1.96 12.97 23.85
CA LEU A 113 -2.09 11.74 24.66
C LEU A 113 -1.05 10.68 24.27
N CYS A 114 -0.58 10.67 23.03
CA CYS A 114 0.47 9.75 22.58
C CYS A 114 1.88 10.17 23.03
N VAL A 115 2.11 11.46 23.33
CA VAL A 115 3.44 11.92 23.78
C VAL A 115 3.90 11.18 25.05
N PRO A 116 3.11 11.06 26.13
CA PRO A 116 3.53 10.29 27.31
C PRO A 116 3.81 8.82 27.03
N LEU A 117 3.16 8.22 26.01
CA LEU A 117 3.40 6.83 25.63
C LEU A 117 4.78 6.61 24.99
N ALA A 118 5.45 7.67 24.54
CA ALA A 118 6.79 7.56 23.94
C ALA A 118 7.82 6.96 24.91
N TRP A 119 7.76 7.32 26.23
CA TRP A 119 8.69 6.80 27.23
C TRP A 119 8.50 5.31 27.52
N PRO A 120 7.30 4.81 27.84
CA PRO A 120 7.10 3.37 28.06
C PRO A 120 7.38 2.57 26.79
N ILE A 121 7.07 3.09 25.59
CA ILE A 121 7.40 2.42 24.33
C ILE A 121 8.92 2.33 24.18
N ALA A 122 9.67 3.42 24.34
CA ALA A 122 11.13 3.44 24.22
C ALA A 122 11.77 2.51 25.26
N SER A 123 11.32 2.54 26.49
CA SER A 123 11.76 1.62 27.56
C SER A 123 11.48 0.16 27.20
N PHE A 124 10.30 -0.14 26.65
CA PHE A 124 9.96 -1.48 26.20
C PHE A 124 10.92 -2.00 25.12
N TYR A 125 11.38 -1.16 24.19
CA TYR A 125 12.35 -1.53 23.15
C TYR A 125 13.81 -1.37 23.59
N GLY A 126 14.09 -0.66 24.70
CA GLY A 126 15.44 -0.36 25.17
C GLY A 126 16.18 0.64 24.27
N VAL A 127 15.48 1.61 23.68
CA VAL A 127 16.02 2.57 22.70
C VAL A 127 15.63 3.99 23.06
N ASP A 128 16.53 4.74 23.70
CA ASP A 128 16.24 6.11 24.15
C ASP A 128 15.95 7.08 23.01
N LEU A 129 16.63 6.92 21.86
CA LEU A 129 16.41 7.73 20.66
C LEU A 129 14.97 7.63 20.14
N LEU A 130 14.26 6.55 20.47
CA LEU A 130 12.87 6.35 20.03
C LEU A 130 11.91 7.38 20.64
N VAL A 131 12.21 7.92 21.86
CA VAL A 131 11.35 8.94 22.51
C VAL A 131 11.20 10.18 21.64
N PRO A 132 12.28 10.92 21.33
CA PRO A 132 12.14 12.14 20.54
C PRO A 132 11.66 11.87 19.11
N LEU A 133 12.01 10.73 18.51
CA LEU A 133 11.50 10.35 17.18
C LEU A 133 9.99 10.11 17.21
N LEU A 134 9.45 9.43 18.21
CA LEU A 134 8.00 9.25 18.39
C LEU A 134 7.29 10.59 18.57
N ILE A 135 7.83 11.48 19.41
CA ILE A 135 7.25 12.81 19.63
C ILE A 135 7.11 13.57 18.30
N VAL A 136 8.18 13.58 17.49
CA VAL A 136 8.14 14.27 16.19
C VAL A 136 7.18 13.61 15.21
N THR A 137 7.11 12.28 15.18
CA THR A 137 6.13 11.60 14.32
C THR A 137 4.69 11.89 14.72
N MET A 138 4.40 12.14 16.01
CA MET A 138 3.03 12.48 16.46
C MET A 138 2.53 13.81 15.87
N PHE A 139 3.41 14.74 15.48
CA PHE A 139 2.99 15.95 14.76
C PHE A 139 2.38 15.65 13.38
N LYS A 140 2.68 14.49 12.78
CA LYS A 140 2.03 14.05 11.54
C LYS A 140 0.52 13.89 11.72
N LEU A 141 0.04 13.49 12.90
CA LEU A 141 -1.38 13.23 13.15
C LEU A 141 -2.25 14.46 12.90
N PRO A 142 -2.03 15.62 13.57
CA PRO A 142 -2.83 16.81 13.30
C PRO A 142 -2.62 17.34 11.87
N LEU A 143 -1.44 17.26 11.29
CA LEU A 143 -1.18 17.67 9.91
C LEU A 143 -2.00 16.85 8.90
N SER A 144 -2.05 15.53 9.05
CA SER A 144 -2.88 14.65 8.23
C SER A 144 -4.37 14.95 8.40
N SER A 145 -4.82 15.24 9.63
CA SER A 145 -6.21 15.58 9.91
C SER A 145 -6.64 16.91 9.29
N ILE A 146 -5.80 17.93 9.39
CA ILE A 146 -6.02 19.23 8.75
C ILE A 146 -6.15 19.10 7.23
N ALA A 147 -5.36 18.21 6.60
CA ALA A 147 -5.43 17.94 5.17
C ALA A 147 -6.71 17.17 4.76
N ALA A 148 -7.30 16.43 5.66
CA ALA A 148 -8.31 15.42 5.37
C ALA A 148 -9.57 16.00 4.70
N VAL A 149 -10.21 16.98 5.32
CA VAL A 149 -11.45 17.59 4.78
C VAL A 149 -11.21 18.26 3.42
N PRO A 150 -10.19 19.13 3.23
CA PRO A 150 -9.89 19.72 1.92
C PRO A 150 -9.66 18.67 0.83
N LEU A 151 -8.93 17.58 1.12
CA LEU A 151 -8.71 16.48 0.17
C LEU A 151 -10.02 15.76 -0.20
N GLN A 152 -10.91 15.54 0.77
CA GLN A 152 -12.20 14.88 0.48
C GLN A 152 -13.11 15.77 -0.37
N LEU A 153 -13.07 17.08 -0.20
CA LEU A 153 -13.80 18.01 -1.08
C LEU A 153 -13.28 17.95 -2.52
N ILE A 154 -11.95 17.88 -2.73
CA ILE A 154 -11.37 17.67 -4.07
C ILE A 154 -11.81 16.31 -4.65
N ASN A 155 -11.83 15.24 -3.83
CA ASN A 155 -12.31 13.90 -4.23
C ASN A 155 -13.79 13.94 -4.66
N ARG A 156 -14.65 14.60 -3.90
CA ARG A 156 -16.08 14.73 -4.23
C ARG A 156 -16.31 15.46 -5.55
N ARG A 157 -15.44 16.40 -5.92
CA ARG A 157 -15.49 17.11 -7.22
C ARG A 157 -14.89 16.32 -8.37
N PHE A 158 -14.41 15.08 -8.12
CA PHE A 158 -13.70 14.25 -9.10
C PHE A 158 -12.46 14.95 -9.72
N GLU A 159 -11.84 15.89 -9.00
CA GLU A 159 -10.67 16.64 -9.45
C GLU A 159 -9.37 15.85 -9.23
N TYR A 160 -9.33 14.64 -9.78
CA TYR A 160 -8.23 13.70 -9.56
C TYR A 160 -6.85 14.22 -10.00
N ARG A 161 -6.79 15.13 -10.97
CA ARG A 161 -5.53 15.78 -11.36
C ARG A 161 -4.93 16.58 -10.21
N LYS A 162 -5.75 17.28 -9.41
CA LYS A 162 -5.30 18.03 -8.24
C LYS A 162 -4.77 17.08 -7.16
N ILE A 163 -5.47 15.97 -6.90
CA ILE A 163 -5.02 14.93 -5.96
C ILE A 163 -3.67 14.36 -6.40
N SER A 164 -3.56 14.00 -7.68
CA SER A 164 -2.32 13.47 -8.26
C SER A 164 -1.17 14.46 -8.15
N ALA A 165 -1.43 15.76 -8.40
CA ALA A 165 -0.43 16.81 -8.26
C ALA A 165 0.02 16.98 -6.79
N ILE A 166 -0.92 17.02 -5.84
CA ILE A 166 -0.60 17.06 -4.40
C ILE A 166 0.30 15.88 -4.02
N GLN A 167 -0.11 14.66 -4.36
CA GLN A 167 0.66 13.46 -4.03
C GLN A 167 2.06 13.49 -4.64
N SER A 168 2.17 13.75 -5.95
CA SER A 168 3.47 13.72 -6.63
C SER A 168 4.40 14.81 -6.13
N LEU A 169 3.93 16.07 -6.01
CA LEU A 169 4.76 17.19 -5.54
C LEU A 169 5.21 16.98 -4.08
N THR A 170 4.30 16.53 -3.22
CA THR A 170 4.63 16.22 -1.83
C THR A 170 5.65 15.08 -1.75
N THR A 171 5.47 14.01 -2.55
CA THR A 171 6.43 12.89 -2.58
C THR A 171 7.80 13.34 -3.07
N ILE A 172 7.88 14.16 -4.13
CA ILE A 172 9.14 14.72 -4.61
C ILE A 172 9.82 15.53 -3.51
N GLY A 173 9.11 16.50 -2.92
CA GLY A 173 9.65 17.38 -1.88
C GLY A 173 10.16 16.59 -0.66
N CYS A 174 9.38 15.61 -0.20
CA CYS A 174 9.77 14.77 0.94
C CYS A 174 10.91 13.80 0.61
N SER A 175 10.97 13.28 -0.62
CA SER A 175 12.10 12.44 -1.06
C SER A 175 13.40 13.23 -1.09
N VAL A 176 13.37 14.44 -1.65
CA VAL A 176 14.53 15.35 -1.65
C VAL A 176 14.93 15.72 -0.22
N LEU A 177 13.96 16.02 0.65
CA LEU A 177 14.21 16.32 2.06
C LEU A 177 14.86 15.13 2.79
N LYS A 178 14.32 13.92 2.63
CA LYS A 178 14.89 12.69 3.23
C LYS A 178 16.34 12.47 2.79
N ILE A 179 16.60 12.55 1.49
CA ILE A 179 17.94 12.38 0.93
C ILE A 179 18.88 13.47 1.46
N GLY A 180 18.44 14.75 1.44
CA GLY A 180 19.27 15.88 1.92
C GLY A 180 19.60 15.75 3.39
N LEU A 181 18.63 15.43 4.26
CA LEU A 181 18.89 15.21 5.69
C LEU A 181 19.78 13.99 5.94
N ALA A 182 19.59 12.90 5.20
CA ALA A 182 20.45 11.72 5.30
C ALA A 182 21.88 12.04 4.92
N ALA A 183 22.10 12.77 3.81
CA ALA A 183 23.43 13.21 3.36
C ALA A 183 24.11 14.18 4.34
N LEU A 184 23.33 14.95 5.11
CA LEU A 184 23.82 15.83 6.18
C LEU A 184 24.11 15.08 7.51
N GLY A 185 23.90 13.75 7.56
CA GLY A 185 24.21 12.94 8.73
C GLY A 185 23.13 12.94 9.82
N PHE A 186 21.89 13.31 9.50
CA PHE A 186 20.79 13.27 10.48
C PHE A 186 20.30 11.85 10.84
N GLY A 187 20.81 10.79 10.17
CA GLY A 187 20.51 9.41 10.48
C GLY A 187 19.00 9.10 10.50
N ALA A 188 18.50 8.46 11.54
CA ALA A 188 17.08 8.11 11.71
C ALA A 188 16.13 9.31 11.59
N TRP A 189 16.56 10.52 11.94
CA TRP A 189 15.77 11.75 11.85
C TRP A 189 15.38 12.09 10.41
N ALA A 190 16.23 11.77 9.43
CA ALA A 190 15.95 12.02 8.02
C ALA A 190 14.63 11.37 7.58
N LEU A 191 14.38 10.14 7.99
CA LEU A 191 13.17 9.41 7.68
C LEU A 191 11.95 9.95 8.43
N VAL A 192 12.09 10.21 9.73
CA VAL A 192 11.01 10.69 10.60
C VAL A 192 10.56 12.09 10.21
N ILE A 193 11.50 13.01 9.99
CA ILE A 193 11.18 14.37 9.53
C ILE A 193 10.54 14.33 8.14
N GLY A 194 11.05 13.50 7.23
CA GLY A 194 10.47 13.33 5.91
C GLY A 194 9.04 12.80 5.92
N GLU A 195 8.73 11.85 6.82
CA GLU A 195 7.35 11.36 7.00
C GLU A 195 6.43 12.43 7.59
N THR A 196 6.91 13.23 8.54
CA THR A 196 6.14 14.32 9.14
C THR A 196 5.92 15.45 8.12
N ALA A 197 6.94 15.78 7.34
CA ALA A 197 6.87 16.76 6.26
C ALA A 197 5.88 16.35 5.16
N TYR A 198 5.68 15.06 4.93
CA TYR A 198 4.66 14.57 3.99
C TYR A 198 3.25 14.99 4.44
N GLY A 199 2.94 14.92 5.73
CA GLY A 199 1.69 15.43 6.28
C GLY A 199 1.52 16.94 6.04
N LEU A 200 2.58 17.71 6.28
CA LEU A 200 2.59 19.17 6.07
C LEU A 200 2.41 19.53 4.58
N GLY A 201 3.19 18.93 3.70
CA GLY A 201 3.09 19.17 2.25
C GLY A 201 1.71 18.82 1.69
N THR A 202 1.13 17.71 2.17
CA THR A 202 -0.24 17.31 1.82
C THR A 202 -1.26 18.34 2.31
N ALA A 203 -1.12 18.87 3.54
CA ALA A 203 -2.00 19.88 4.08
C ALA A 203 -1.90 21.17 3.26
N ILE A 204 -0.71 21.67 2.98
CA ILE A 204 -0.48 22.86 2.16
C ILE A 204 -1.11 22.69 0.77
N GLY A 205 -0.83 21.59 0.08
CA GLY A 205 -1.38 21.29 -1.24
C GLY A 205 -2.91 21.17 -1.24
N ALA A 206 -3.48 20.53 -0.21
CA ALA A 206 -4.91 20.37 -0.07
C ALA A 206 -5.62 21.72 0.11
N PHE A 207 -5.11 22.61 0.96
CA PHE A 207 -5.68 23.96 1.11
C PHE A 207 -5.50 24.81 -0.13
N ALA A 208 -4.33 24.79 -0.75
CA ALA A 208 -4.05 25.59 -1.94
C ALA A 208 -4.96 25.23 -3.13
N LEU A 209 -5.27 23.93 -3.31
CA LEU A 209 -6.00 23.46 -4.48
C LEU A 209 -7.50 23.18 -4.24
N SER A 210 -7.95 23.08 -2.99
CA SER A 210 -9.37 22.83 -2.66
C SER A 210 -10.23 24.10 -2.71
N GLY A 211 -9.61 25.29 -2.47
CA GLY A 211 -10.33 26.53 -2.22
C GLY A 211 -11.09 26.55 -0.88
N TYR A 212 -10.98 25.48 -0.08
CA TYR A 212 -11.63 25.40 1.22
C TYR A 212 -10.98 26.36 2.22
N ARG A 213 -11.81 27.10 2.96
CA ARG A 213 -11.39 27.98 4.05
C ARG A 213 -12.19 27.62 5.29
N PRO A 214 -11.56 27.07 6.34
CA PRO A 214 -12.27 26.72 7.55
C PRO A 214 -12.83 27.99 8.22
N ARG A 215 -14.12 27.98 8.51
CA ARG A 215 -14.75 28.97 9.40
C ARG A 215 -14.83 28.37 10.78
N PHE A 216 -14.75 29.18 11.81
CA PHE A 216 -14.90 28.73 13.19
C PHE A 216 -16.37 28.45 13.47
N HIS A 217 -16.80 27.23 13.14
CA HIS A 217 -18.15 26.73 13.39
C HIS A 217 -18.05 25.28 13.83
N PHE A 218 -18.56 24.99 15.04
CA PHE A 218 -18.56 23.64 15.58
C PHE A 218 -19.87 23.37 16.31
N ARG A 219 -20.61 22.36 15.85
CA ARG A 219 -21.77 21.78 16.51
C ARG A 219 -21.67 20.28 16.49
N TRP A 220 -21.74 19.66 17.68
CA TRP A 220 -21.69 18.20 17.79
C TRP A 220 -22.81 17.48 17.03
N SER A 221 -24.02 18.06 17.01
CA SER A 221 -25.17 17.52 16.26
C SER A 221 -24.88 17.33 14.77
N GLU A 222 -24.06 18.21 14.17
CA GLU A 222 -23.72 18.20 12.75
C GLU A 222 -22.64 17.16 12.45
N CYS A 223 -21.66 16.95 13.32
CA CYS A 223 -20.59 15.98 13.08
C CYS A 223 -20.90 14.56 13.60
N ARG A 224 -21.83 14.39 14.54
CA ARG A 224 -22.15 13.11 15.18
C ARG A 224 -22.44 11.98 14.16
N ARG A 225 -23.20 12.27 13.11
CA ARG A 225 -23.55 11.26 12.10
C ARG A 225 -22.30 10.73 11.37
N PHE A 226 -21.32 11.59 11.09
CA PHE A 226 -20.06 11.23 10.43
C PHE A 226 -19.18 10.41 11.34
N VAL A 227 -19.12 10.76 12.64
CA VAL A 227 -18.34 10.03 13.63
C VAL A 227 -18.92 8.63 13.86
N VAL A 228 -20.24 8.50 14.08
CA VAL A 228 -20.89 7.20 14.30
C VAL A 228 -20.71 6.27 13.10
N PHE A 229 -20.82 6.80 11.89
CA PHE A 229 -20.56 6.03 10.68
C PHE A 229 -19.08 5.66 10.56
N GLY A 230 -18.19 6.63 10.82
CA GLY A 230 -16.75 6.49 10.63
C GLY A 230 -16.06 5.54 11.59
N VAL A 231 -16.53 5.41 12.83
CA VAL A 231 -15.91 4.53 13.85
C VAL A 231 -15.78 3.08 13.38
N LYS A 232 -16.79 2.53 12.71
CA LYS A 232 -16.72 1.15 12.17
C LYS A 232 -15.60 1.01 11.13
N TYR A 233 -15.48 2.00 10.26
CA TYR A 233 -14.40 2.04 9.27
C TYR A 233 -13.02 2.23 9.92
N CYS A 234 -12.95 3.10 10.93
CA CYS A 234 -11.74 3.37 11.70
C CYS A 234 -11.17 2.10 12.33
N VAL A 235 -11.99 1.32 13.03
CA VAL A 235 -11.57 0.04 13.65
C VAL A 235 -11.05 -0.93 12.58
N ALA A 236 -11.77 -1.07 11.47
CA ALA A 236 -11.34 -1.92 10.37
C ALA A 236 -9.98 -1.49 9.78
N ASN A 237 -9.80 -0.18 9.59
CA ASN A 237 -8.56 0.39 9.09
C ASN A 237 -7.41 0.23 10.08
N ALA A 238 -7.66 0.43 11.38
CA ALA A 238 -6.67 0.25 12.42
C ALA A 238 -6.17 -1.19 12.49
N ILE A 239 -7.06 -2.19 12.44
CA ILE A 239 -6.68 -3.61 12.38
C ILE A 239 -5.83 -3.89 11.14
N ASN A 240 -6.21 -3.36 9.98
CA ASN A 240 -5.46 -3.53 8.74
C ASN A 240 -4.06 -2.89 8.81
N GLN A 241 -3.94 -1.67 9.34
CA GLN A 241 -2.65 -0.99 9.50
C GLN A 241 -1.77 -1.65 10.55
N PHE A 242 -2.38 -2.15 11.63
CA PHE A 242 -1.67 -2.95 12.62
C PHE A 242 -1.14 -4.26 12.01
N ASN A 243 -1.96 -4.97 11.24
CA ASN A 243 -1.53 -6.17 10.49
C ASN A 243 -0.30 -5.88 9.61
N LYS A 244 -0.31 -4.76 8.89
CA LYS A 244 0.80 -4.38 8.00
C LYS A 244 2.09 -4.01 8.71
N ASN A 245 2.06 -3.60 9.97
CA ASN A 245 3.21 -3.11 10.72
C ASN A 245 3.63 -4.02 11.89
N LEU A 246 2.80 -4.99 12.27
CA LEU A 246 3.01 -5.86 13.43
C LEU A 246 4.37 -6.57 13.40
N HIS A 247 4.76 -7.06 12.23
CA HIS A 247 6.03 -7.78 12.06
C HIS A 247 7.25 -6.89 12.39
N TYR A 248 7.22 -5.59 12.08
CA TYR A 248 8.29 -4.66 12.47
C TYR A 248 8.37 -4.51 13.98
N LEU A 249 7.20 -4.40 14.64
CA LEU A 249 7.12 -4.28 16.09
C LEU A 249 7.68 -5.54 16.79
N ILE A 250 7.31 -6.72 16.29
CA ILE A 250 7.79 -8.00 16.84
C ILE A 250 9.31 -8.12 16.65
N ILE A 251 9.82 -7.93 15.43
CA ILE A 251 11.26 -8.05 15.14
C ILE A 251 12.07 -7.05 15.97
N GLY A 252 11.64 -5.79 16.03
CA GLY A 252 12.31 -4.76 16.81
C GLY A 252 12.42 -5.10 18.28
N LYS A 253 11.40 -5.76 18.87
CA LYS A 253 11.41 -6.20 20.26
C LYS A 253 12.34 -7.36 20.52
N PHE A 254 12.29 -8.41 19.68
CA PHE A 254 13.01 -9.66 19.94
C PHE A 254 14.46 -9.67 19.42
N LEU A 255 14.72 -8.99 18.29
CA LEU A 255 16.01 -9.04 17.60
C LEU A 255 16.75 -7.70 17.56
N GLY A 256 16.11 -6.63 18.03
CA GLY A 256 16.71 -5.29 18.09
C GLY A 256 16.66 -4.53 16.76
N GLN A 257 17.10 -3.28 16.83
CA GLN A 257 16.95 -2.31 15.74
C GLN A 257 17.82 -2.60 14.53
N GLY A 258 19.05 -3.09 14.72
CA GLY A 258 19.95 -3.41 13.59
C GLY A 258 19.39 -4.51 12.69
N VAL A 259 18.88 -5.60 13.29
CA VAL A 259 18.22 -6.68 12.54
C VAL A 259 16.91 -6.20 11.90
N LEU A 260 16.17 -5.34 12.59
CA LEU A 260 14.96 -4.73 12.04
C LEU A 260 15.27 -3.87 10.80
N GLY A 261 16.36 -3.10 10.82
CA GLY A 261 16.77 -2.30 9.67
C GLY A 261 17.10 -3.16 8.44
N VAL A 262 17.88 -4.22 8.62
CA VAL A 262 18.18 -5.21 7.56
C VAL A 262 16.90 -5.85 7.03
N TYR A 263 16.01 -6.30 7.91
CA TYR A 263 14.73 -6.89 7.52
C TYR A 263 13.83 -5.89 6.78
N ARG A 264 13.77 -4.63 7.24
CA ARG A 264 12.98 -3.57 6.60
C ARG A 264 13.33 -3.44 5.13
N ILE A 265 14.62 -3.40 4.82
CA ILE A 265 15.08 -3.27 3.45
C ILE A 265 14.74 -4.51 2.62
N ALA A 266 15.03 -5.71 3.13
CA ALA A 266 14.64 -6.94 2.44
C ALA A 266 13.13 -6.96 2.14
N TYR A 267 12.32 -6.53 3.11
CA TYR A 267 10.86 -6.47 2.97
C TYR A 267 10.42 -5.43 1.93
N GLU A 268 10.96 -4.21 1.96
CA GLU A 268 10.62 -3.16 0.98
C GLU A 268 11.01 -3.57 -0.44
N PHE A 269 12.19 -4.12 -0.65
CA PHE A 269 12.62 -4.59 -1.97
C PHE A 269 11.71 -5.69 -2.54
N ALA A 270 11.32 -6.65 -1.70
CA ALA A 270 10.51 -7.78 -2.14
C ALA A 270 9.01 -7.45 -2.27
N MET A 271 8.48 -6.58 -1.38
CA MET A 271 7.04 -6.33 -1.26
C MET A 271 6.56 -5.18 -2.14
N THR A 272 7.33 -4.07 -2.19
CA THR A 272 6.86 -2.82 -2.83
C THR A 272 6.53 -3.00 -4.31
N PRO A 273 7.34 -3.66 -5.14
CA PRO A 273 7.02 -3.84 -6.56
C PRO A 273 5.75 -4.67 -6.79
N ALA A 274 5.54 -5.71 -5.98
CA ALA A 274 4.36 -6.55 -6.07
C ALA A 274 3.09 -5.81 -5.64
N LEU A 275 3.15 -5.03 -4.55
CA LEU A 275 2.02 -4.24 -4.05
C LEU A 275 1.67 -3.08 -4.97
N ALA A 276 2.65 -2.45 -5.63
CA ALA A 276 2.40 -1.40 -6.62
C ALA A 276 1.52 -1.89 -7.78
N LEU A 277 1.83 -3.07 -8.29
CA LEU A 277 1.05 -3.71 -9.36
C LEU A 277 -0.34 -4.17 -8.87
N PHE A 278 -0.42 -4.64 -7.62
CA PHE A 278 -1.70 -4.96 -7.00
C PHE A 278 -2.65 -3.76 -6.93
N ASP A 279 -2.18 -2.60 -6.50
CA ASP A 279 -3.01 -1.40 -6.36
C ASP A 279 -3.69 -1.00 -7.68
N VAL A 280 -3.02 -1.21 -8.81
CA VAL A 280 -3.59 -0.95 -10.14
C VAL A 280 -4.74 -1.91 -10.44
N VAL A 281 -4.55 -3.21 -10.15
CA VAL A 281 -5.59 -4.24 -10.37
C VAL A 281 -6.77 -4.05 -9.41
N ALA A 282 -6.52 -3.83 -8.13
CA ALA A 282 -7.56 -3.70 -7.12
C ALA A 282 -8.50 -2.52 -7.37
N LYS A 283 -7.95 -1.34 -7.72
CA LYS A 283 -8.74 -0.14 -8.02
C LYS A 283 -9.71 -0.33 -9.19
N SER A 284 -9.38 -1.20 -10.15
CA SER A 284 -10.24 -1.51 -11.30
C SER A 284 -11.23 -2.64 -11.02
N SER A 285 -10.91 -3.57 -10.11
CA SER A 285 -11.65 -4.81 -9.92
C SER A 285 -12.87 -4.66 -9.02
N PHE A 286 -12.77 -3.92 -7.92
CA PHE A 286 -13.86 -3.78 -6.95
C PHE A 286 -15.18 -3.23 -7.56
N PRO A 287 -15.18 -2.16 -8.39
CA PRO A 287 -16.42 -1.67 -9.01
C PRO A 287 -17.07 -2.71 -9.93
N VAL A 288 -16.26 -3.53 -10.62
CA VAL A 288 -16.76 -4.57 -11.53
C VAL A 288 -17.30 -5.75 -10.72
N PHE A 289 -16.62 -6.18 -9.65
CA PHE A 289 -17.14 -7.20 -8.74
C PHE A 289 -18.49 -6.81 -8.16
N SER A 290 -18.66 -5.56 -7.73
CA SER A 290 -19.94 -5.06 -7.19
C SER A 290 -21.08 -5.08 -8.20
N ARG A 291 -20.80 -4.86 -9.50
CA ARG A 291 -21.81 -4.96 -10.55
C ARG A 291 -22.22 -6.40 -10.86
N LEU A 292 -21.27 -7.32 -10.78
CA LEU A 292 -21.46 -8.75 -11.10
C LEU A 292 -21.85 -9.60 -9.88
N GLN A 293 -22.16 -8.99 -8.73
CA GLN A 293 -22.43 -9.70 -7.47
C GLN A 293 -23.55 -10.74 -7.57
N ASN A 294 -24.52 -10.55 -8.48
CA ASN A 294 -25.65 -11.45 -8.71
C ASN A 294 -25.37 -12.47 -9.82
N GLU A 295 -24.28 -12.34 -10.57
CA GLU A 295 -23.89 -13.20 -11.70
C GLU A 295 -22.69 -14.07 -11.31
N ARG A 296 -22.94 -15.13 -10.51
CA ARG A 296 -21.87 -15.97 -9.93
C ARG A 296 -20.84 -16.46 -10.94
N GLY A 297 -21.27 -16.84 -12.15
CA GLY A 297 -20.38 -17.35 -13.20
C GLY A 297 -19.41 -16.30 -13.74
N GLU A 298 -19.89 -15.08 -14.01
CA GLU A 298 -19.05 -13.98 -14.48
C GLU A 298 -18.15 -13.45 -13.36
N LEU A 299 -18.67 -13.38 -12.13
CA LEU A 299 -17.90 -13.01 -10.95
C LEU A 299 -16.74 -14.00 -10.71
N LEU A 300 -16.99 -15.32 -10.87
CA LEU A 300 -15.96 -16.34 -10.79
C LEU A 300 -14.88 -16.16 -11.88
N ARG A 301 -15.28 -15.92 -13.13
CA ARG A 301 -14.33 -15.68 -14.23
C ARG A 301 -13.44 -14.49 -13.96
N LEU A 302 -14.04 -13.38 -13.51
CA LEU A 302 -13.30 -12.15 -13.19
C LEU A 302 -12.36 -12.36 -11.99
N PHE A 303 -12.82 -13.06 -10.96
CA PHE A 303 -12.00 -13.38 -9.80
C PHE A 303 -10.78 -14.22 -10.18
N LEU A 304 -10.97 -15.27 -10.98
CA LEU A 304 -9.86 -16.11 -11.48
C LEU A 304 -8.90 -15.33 -12.39
N TRP A 305 -9.44 -14.43 -13.20
CA TRP A 305 -8.62 -13.56 -14.03
C TRP A 305 -7.74 -12.62 -13.16
N ASN A 306 -8.32 -12.02 -12.13
CA ASN A 306 -7.58 -11.19 -11.16
C ASN A 306 -6.48 -11.97 -10.45
N GLN A 307 -6.81 -13.14 -9.91
CA GLN A 307 -5.86 -14.02 -9.23
C GLN A 307 -4.69 -14.38 -10.16
N ARG A 308 -4.99 -14.73 -11.42
CA ARG A 308 -3.97 -15.05 -12.42
C ARG A 308 -3.09 -13.85 -12.73
N SER A 309 -3.69 -12.68 -12.92
CA SER A 309 -2.95 -11.44 -13.20
C SER A 309 -2.04 -11.08 -12.04
N LEU A 310 -2.51 -11.16 -10.80
CA LEU A 310 -1.71 -10.90 -9.61
C LEU A 310 -0.58 -11.92 -9.42
N ALA A 311 -0.85 -13.21 -9.68
CA ALA A 311 0.18 -14.24 -9.63
C ALA A 311 1.33 -13.94 -10.63
N LEU A 312 0.99 -13.50 -11.85
CA LEU A 312 1.99 -13.14 -12.86
C LEU A 312 2.71 -11.83 -12.51
N PHE A 313 1.97 -10.81 -12.08
CA PHE A 313 2.56 -9.52 -11.70
C PHE A 313 3.47 -9.63 -10.48
N ALA A 314 3.13 -10.48 -9.51
CA ALA A 314 4.01 -10.76 -8.39
C ALA A 314 5.24 -11.59 -8.79
N ALA A 315 5.08 -12.50 -9.76
CA ALA A 315 6.16 -13.37 -10.23
C ALA A 315 7.28 -12.61 -10.98
N ILE A 316 6.93 -11.56 -11.73
CA ILE A 316 7.90 -10.76 -12.49
C ILE A 316 8.99 -10.13 -11.59
N PRO A 317 8.64 -9.28 -10.59
CA PRO A 317 9.64 -8.72 -9.69
C PRO A 317 10.31 -9.80 -8.83
N THR A 318 9.63 -10.91 -8.53
CA THR A 318 10.21 -12.02 -7.78
C THR A 318 11.43 -12.59 -8.49
N VAL A 319 11.35 -12.86 -9.79
CA VAL A 319 12.50 -13.39 -10.56
C VAL A 319 13.62 -12.37 -10.60
N PHE A 320 13.33 -11.12 -10.97
CA PHE A 320 14.34 -10.07 -11.05
C PHE A 320 15.09 -9.87 -9.72
N ILE A 321 14.35 -9.66 -8.63
CA ILE A 321 14.94 -9.35 -7.32
C ILE A 321 15.70 -10.57 -6.77
N LEU A 322 15.25 -11.79 -7.05
CA LEU A 322 15.91 -13.01 -6.57
C LEU A 322 17.38 -13.07 -7.01
N PHE A 323 17.68 -12.65 -8.23
CA PHE A 323 19.03 -12.68 -8.79
C PHE A 323 19.77 -11.35 -8.68
N ALA A 324 19.04 -10.22 -8.79
CA ALA A 324 19.63 -8.88 -8.79
C ALA A 324 19.92 -8.35 -7.37
N ALA A 325 19.29 -8.87 -6.31
CA ALA A 325 19.39 -8.30 -4.97
C ALA A 325 20.82 -8.32 -4.42
N GLY A 326 21.59 -9.37 -4.69
CA GLY A 326 23.00 -9.45 -4.30
C GLY A 326 23.81 -8.29 -4.89
N ASP A 327 23.73 -8.11 -6.21
CA ASP A 327 24.45 -7.07 -6.95
C ASP A 327 24.04 -5.66 -6.48
N ILE A 328 22.73 -5.48 -6.21
CA ILE A 328 22.22 -4.21 -5.71
C ILE A 328 22.79 -3.89 -4.33
N PHE A 329 22.86 -4.85 -3.43
CA PHE A 329 23.40 -4.62 -2.09
C PHE A 329 24.93 -4.52 -2.06
N ASP A 330 25.64 -5.21 -2.97
CA ASP A 330 27.08 -5.12 -3.14
C ASP A 330 27.52 -3.73 -3.67
N LEU A 331 26.64 -3.02 -4.38
CA LEU A 331 26.84 -1.61 -4.79
C LEU A 331 26.74 -0.62 -3.61
N MET A 332 26.23 -1.05 -2.43
CA MET A 332 26.09 -0.16 -1.28
C MET A 332 27.44 0.11 -0.60
N PRO A 333 27.73 1.36 -0.22
CA PRO A 333 28.97 1.70 0.52
C PRO A 333 29.06 1.00 1.86
N ASN A 334 27.92 0.77 2.52
CA ASN A 334 27.87 0.08 3.80
C ASN A 334 27.57 -1.41 3.58
N ALA A 335 28.59 -2.25 3.81
CA ALA A 335 28.52 -3.70 3.68
C ALA A 335 27.46 -4.37 4.62
N GLU A 336 26.94 -3.65 5.62
CA GLU A 336 25.89 -4.20 6.48
C GLU A 336 24.61 -4.53 5.71
N TRP A 337 24.32 -3.86 4.59
CA TRP A 337 23.14 -4.11 3.77
C TRP A 337 23.18 -5.46 3.06
N THR A 338 24.36 -6.02 2.82
CA THR A 338 24.51 -7.37 2.24
C THR A 338 23.89 -8.46 3.14
N LYS A 339 23.77 -8.19 4.45
CA LYS A 339 23.05 -9.07 5.40
C LYS A 339 21.58 -9.27 5.04
N ALA A 340 20.98 -8.41 4.19
CA ALA A 340 19.61 -8.54 3.70
C ALA A 340 19.48 -9.60 2.59
N THR A 341 20.53 -9.86 1.80
CA THR A 341 20.53 -10.79 0.66
C THR A 341 20.01 -12.20 1.04
N PRO A 342 20.47 -12.84 2.12
CA PRO A 342 19.98 -14.16 2.50
C PRO A 342 18.50 -14.21 2.91
N LEU A 343 17.86 -13.07 3.18
CA LEU A 343 16.44 -12.99 3.54
C LEU A 343 15.53 -12.85 2.32
N ILE A 344 16.07 -12.35 1.21
CA ILE A 344 15.31 -12.04 -0.01
C ILE A 344 14.46 -13.22 -0.50
N PRO A 345 14.97 -14.46 -0.65
CA PRO A 345 14.15 -15.57 -1.15
C PRO A 345 12.91 -15.84 -0.28
N TYR A 346 13.06 -15.76 1.05
CA TYR A 346 11.96 -15.99 1.99
C TYR A 346 10.91 -14.88 1.92
N VAL A 347 11.34 -13.62 1.83
CA VAL A 347 10.44 -12.47 1.75
C VAL A 347 9.75 -12.42 0.39
N LEU A 348 10.42 -12.81 -0.70
CA LEU A 348 9.79 -12.93 -2.02
C LEU A 348 8.70 -13.99 -2.05
N ALA A 349 8.93 -15.16 -1.43
CA ALA A 349 7.89 -16.17 -1.28
C ALA A 349 6.68 -15.63 -0.48
N LEU A 350 6.95 -14.90 0.62
CA LEU A 350 5.92 -14.22 1.40
C LEU A 350 5.15 -13.19 0.56
N SER A 351 5.86 -12.36 -0.21
CA SER A 351 5.30 -11.34 -1.11
C SER A 351 4.37 -11.94 -2.16
N PHE A 352 4.78 -13.05 -2.77
CA PHE A 352 3.98 -13.76 -3.76
C PHE A 352 2.64 -14.23 -3.17
N PHE A 353 2.67 -14.94 -2.05
CA PHE A 353 1.44 -15.42 -1.39
C PHE A 353 0.56 -14.28 -0.87
N LYS A 354 1.16 -13.24 -0.28
CA LYS A 354 0.43 -12.07 0.20
C LYS A 354 -0.30 -11.33 -0.93
N SER A 355 0.32 -11.24 -2.10
CA SER A 355 -0.30 -10.65 -3.29
C SER A 355 -1.56 -11.41 -3.74
N LEU A 356 -1.55 -12.73 -3.69
CA LEU A 356 -2.72 -13.55 -4.00
C LEU A 356 -3.88 -13.34 -3.02
N MET A 357 -3.58 -13.10 -1.75
CA MET A 357 -4.61 -12.92 -0.72
C MET A 357 -5.34 -11.57 -0.81
N GLN A 358 -4.77 -10.59 -1.47
CA GLN A 358 -5.33 -9.23 -1.57
C GLN A 358 -6.68 -9.14 -2.32
N THR A 359 -7.04 -10.14 -3.14
CA THR A 359 -8.32 -10.14 -3.90
C THR A 359 -9.53 -10.54 -3.06
N TYR A 360 -9.33 -11.31 -1.98
CA TYR A 360 -10.45 -11.81 -1.16
C TYR A 360 -11.22 -10.72 -0.43
N PRO A 361 -10.59 -9.71 0.20
CA PRO A 361 -11.31 -8.61 0.82
C PRO A 361 -12.25 -7.88 -0.13
N ASP A 362 -11.84 -7.69 -1.40
CA ASP A 362 -12.66 -7.02 -2.41
C ASP A 362 -13.84 -7.90 -2.84
N LEU A 363 -13.62 -9.20 -3.03
CA LEU A 363 -14.68 -10.16 -3.30
C LEU A 363 -15.74 -10.15 -2.18
N TYR A 364 -15.30 -10.25 -0.92
CA TYR A 364 -16.23 -10.29 0.23
C TYR A 364 -17.04 -9.03 0.35
N ARG A 365 -16.41 -7.85 0.18
CA ARG A 365 -17.11 -6.56 0.19
C ARG A 365 -18.13 -6.45 -0.94
N ALA A 366 -17.76 -6.87 -2.14
CA ALA A 366 -18.64 -6.87 -3.31
C ALA A 366 -19.86 -7.78 -3.13
N CYS A 367 -19.68 -8.93 -2.48
CA CYS A 367 -20.77 -9.88 -2.15
C CYS A 367 -21.57 -9.50 -0.89
N GLY A 368 -21.44 -8.27 -0.37
CA GLY A 368 -22.21 -7.78 0.78
C GLY A 368 -21.79 -8.35 2.13
N LYS A 369 -20.54 -8.82 2.25
CA LYS A 369 -19.96 -9.35 3.50
C LYS A 369 -18.77 -8.49 4.00
N PRO A 370 -18.96 -7.19 4.30
CA PRO A 370 -17.86 -6.28 4.65
C PRO A 370 -17.21 -6.59 6.01
N SER A 371 -17.85 -7.35 6.88
CA SER A 371 -17.29 -7.78 8.16
C SER A 371 -16.27 -8.93 8.03
N TRP A 372 -16.32 -9.72 6.95
CA TRP A 372 -15.42 -10.86 6.77
C TRP A 372 -13.95 -10.45 6.63
N PRO A 373 -13.57 -9.45 5.84
CA PRO A 373 -12.19 -8.97 5.81
C PRO A 373 -11.67 -8.56 7.19
N ILE A 374 -12.48 -7.91 8.01
CA ILE A 374 -12.10 -7.47 9.36
C ILE A 374 -11.79 -8.69 10.23
N PHE A 375 -12.67 -9.70 10.20
CA PHE A 375 -12.48 -10.94 10.93
C PHE A 375 -11.18 -11.65 10.50
N PHE A 376 -10.95 -11.81 9.19
CA PHE A 376 -9.75 -12.49 8.69
C PHE A 376 -8.47 -11.72 9.02
N PHE A 377 -8.46 -10.40 8.91
CA PHE A 377 -7.31 -9.58 9.33
C PHE A 377 -7.07 -9.71 10.84
N GLY A 378 -8.11 -9.75 11.66
CA GLY A 378 -7.98 -9.98 13.09
C GLY A 378 -7.38 -11.36 13.41
N VAL A 379 -7.83 -12.41 12.72
CA VAL A 379 -7.26 -13.77 12.85
C VAL A 379 -5.80 -13.78 12.41
N GLU A 380 -5.47 -13.16 11.28
CA GLU A 380 -4.08 -13.07 10.78
C GLU A 380 -3.19 -12.36 11.81
N VAL A 381 -3.62 -11.23 12.36
CA VAL A 381 -2.91 -10.49 13.41
C VAL A 381 -2.66 -11.38 14.64
N GLY A 382 -3.68 -12.09 15.11
CA GLY A 382 -3.55 -12.99 16.27
C GLY A 382 -2.56 -14.15 16.02
N LEU A 383 -2.63 -14.76 14.83
CA LEU A 383 -1.72 -15.85 14.46
C LEU A 383 -0.28 -15.34 14.30
N ILE A 384 -0.07 -14.19 13.65
CA ILE A 384 1.26 -13.58 13.52
C ILE A 384 1.81 -13.21 14.90
N ALA A 385 1.01 -12.54 15.75
CA ALA A 385 1.44 -12.17 17.09
C ALA A 385 1.88 -13.39 17.91
N LEU A 386 1.11 -14.47 17.86
CA LEU A 386 1.41 -15.68 18.63
C LEU A 386 2.59 -16.47 18.05
N PHE A 387 2.46 -16.90 16.79
CA PHE A 387 3.41 -17.85 16.22
C PHE A 387 4.73 -17.22 15.79
N CYS A 388 4.71 -15.99 15.25
CA CYS A 388 5.95 -15.31 14.90
C CYS A 388 6.74 -14.87 16.15
N SER A 389 6.05 -14.43 17.22
CA SER A 389 6.73 -14.14 18.49
C SER A 389 7.31 -15.41 19.12
N ALA A 390 6.57 -16.52 19.09
CA ALA A 390 7.07 -17.81 19.55
C ALA A 390 8.29 -18.27 18.74
N ALA A 391 8.26 -18.12 17.42
CA ALA A 391 9.41 -18.46 16.57
C ALA A 391 10.67 -17.67 16.94
N LEU A 392 10.52 -16.37 17.22
CA LEU A 392 11.64 -15.52 17.63
C LEU A 392 12.12 -15.79 19.06
N TYR A 393 11.23 -16.27 19.95
CA TYR A 393 11.57 -16.60 21.33
C TYR A 393 12.30 -17.94 21.44
N PHE A 394 11.82 -18.98 20.74
CA PHE A 394 12.33 -20.35 20.89
C PHE A 394 13.49 -20.70 19.94
N VAL A 395 13.62 -19.98 18.81
CA VAL A 395 14.67 -20.28 17.84
C VAL A 395 15.84 -19.31 18.02
N PRO A 396 17.06 -19.80 18.27
CA PRO A 396 18.22 -18.96 18.46
C PRO A 396 18.66 -18.25 17.17
N TRP A 397 19.36 -17.12 17.33
CA TRP A 397 20.06 -16.45 16.24
C TRP A 397 21.15 -17.37 15.65
N PRO A 398 21.39 -17.44 14.33
CA PRO A 398 20.85 -16.56 13.27
C PRO A 398 19.61 -17.08 12.54
N TRP A 399 19.00 -18.17 13.00
CA TRP A 399 17.88 -18.83 12.31
C TRP A 399 16.51 -18.22 12.61
N SER A 400 16.39 -17.56 13.76
CA SER A 400 15.12 -17.03 14.29
C SER A 400 14.35 -16.17 13.28
N LEU A 401 15.01 -15.25 12.57
CA LEU A 401 14.37 -14.38 11.59
C LEU A 401 13.84 -15.16 10.37
N ARG A 402 14.63 -16.12 9.87
CA ARG A 402 14.21 -16.99 8.76
C ARG A 402 13.00 -17.85 9.14
N VAL A 403 13.06 -18.45 10.32
CA VAL A 403 11.95 -19.27 10.85
C VAL A 403 10.71 -18.42 11.07
N MET A 404 10.84 -17.20 11.56
CA MET A 404 9.72 -16.26 11.68
C MET A 404 9.06 -15.98 10.31
N ILE A 405 9.84 -15.69 9.27
CA ILE A 405 9.31 -15.42 7.92
C ILE A 405 8.63 -16.68 7.36
N LEU A 406 9.23 -17.86 7.54
CA LEU A 406 8.63 -19.14 7.14
C LEU A 406 7.35 -19.47 7.93
N THR A 407 7.31 -19.15 9.21
CA THR A 407 6.10 -19.28 10.04
C THR A 407 4.98 -18.38 9.51
N TRP A 408 5.30 -17.13 9.20
CA TRP A 408 4.33 -16.22 8.59
C TRP A 408 3.85 -16.74 7.22
N LEU A 409 4.76 -17.22 6.38
CA LEU A 409 4.41 -17.86 5.11
C LEU A 409 3.48 -19.06 5.32
N GLY A 410 3.74 -19.90 6.33
CA GLY A 410 2.86 -21.01 6.72
C GLY A 410 1.47 -20.55 7.15
N ILE A 411 1.39 -19.47 7.94
CA ILE A 411 0.11 -18.85 8.32
C ILE A 411 -0.66 -18.39 7.08
N LEU A 412 0.00 -17.67 6.16
CA LEU A 412 -0.64 -17.21 4.92
C LEU A 412 -1.10 -18.39 4.04
N PHE A 413 -0.30 -19.45 3.98
CA PHE A 413 -0.67 -20.66 3.23
C PHE A 413 -1.94 -21.29 3.80
N VAL A 414 -2.02 -21.48 5.12
CA VAL A 414 -3.24 -22.00 5.77
C VAL A 414 -4.43 -21.08 5.54
N LEU A 415 -4.27 -19.77 5.78
CA LEU A 415 -5.33 -18.78 5.56
C LEU A 415 -5.79 -18.73 4.10
N PHE A 416 -4.89 -18.94 3.14
CA PHE A 416 -5.24 -19.02 1.74
C PHE A 416 -6.25 -20.15 1.47
N PHE A 417 -6.05 -21.35 2.01
CA PHE A 417 -7.01 -22.46 1.86
C PHE A 417 -8.33 -22.18 2.59
N VAL A 418 -8.27 -21.51 3.75
CA VAL A 418 -9.49 -21.08 4.46
C VAL A 418 -10.27 -20.10 3.58
N HIS A 419 -9.61 -19.09 3.02
CA HIS A 419 -10.25 -18.14 2.10
C HIS A 419 -10.84 -18.83 0.88
N GLN A 420 -10.16 -19.82 0.31
CA GLN A 420 -10.67 -20.63 -0.79
C GLN A 420 -11.95 -21.38 -0.41
N LYS A 421 -11.96 -22.04 0.76
CA LYS A 421 -13.13 -22.76 1.26
C LYS A 421 -14.31 -21.82 1.48
N VAL A 422 -14.06 -20.65 2.06
CA VAL A 422 -15.10 -19.64 2.31
C VAL A 422 -15.61 -19.02 1.00
N SER A 423 -14.72 -18.74 0.03
CA SER A 423 -15.11 -18.19 -1.27
C SER A 423 -15.98 -19.12 -2.10
N ARG A 424 -15.91 -20.47 -1.89
CA ARG A 424 -16.83 -21.43 -2.51
C ARG A 424 -18.30 -21.15 -2.18
N LEU A 425 -18.59 -20.59 -1.00
CA LEU A 425 -19.95 -20.23 -0.60
C LEU A 425 -20.51 -19.06 -1.43
N LEU A 426 -19.63 -18.27 -2.04
CA LEU A 426 -19.99 -17.06 -2.78
C LEU A 426 -19.97 -17.26 -4.31
N ILE A 427 -18.95 -17.95 -4.84
CA ILE A 427 -18.64 -17.99 -6.27
C ILE A 427 -18.35 -19.39 -6.83
N ASP A 428 -18.70 -20.46 -6.11
CA ASP A 428 -18.55 -21.88 -6.53
C ASP A 428 -17.17 -22.24 -7.10
N ILE A 429 -16.09 -21.63 -6.56
CA ILE A 429 -14.71 -21.86 -7.02
C ILE A 429 -14.22 -23.26 -6.69
N SER A 430 -13.66 -23.98 -7.67
CA SER A 430 -13.03 -25.28 -7.43
C SER A 430 -11.57 -25.17 -7.02
N ALA A 431 -11.07 -26.16 -6.26
CA ALA A 431 -9.64 -26.21 -5.89
C ALA A 431 -8.73 -26.32 -7.13
N VAL A 432 -9.17 -27.07 -8.15
CA VAL A 432 -8.42 -27.25 -9.41
C VAL A 432 -8.26 -25.93 -10.15
N GLN A 433 -9.33 -25.12 -10.23
CA GLN A 433 -9.28 -23.79 -10.87
C GLN A 433 -8.28 -22.88 -10.17
N THR A 434 -8.26 -22.88 -8.85
CA THR A 434 -7.32 -22.10 -8.04
C THR A 434 -5.87 -22.55 -8.25
N ILE A 435 -5.60 -23.86 -8.13
CA ILE A 435 -4.26 -24.42 -8.34
C ILE A 435 -3.76 -24.10 -9.76
N ARG A 436 -4.62 -24.24 -10.77
CA ARG A 436 -4.28 -23.88 -12.15
C ARG A 436 -3.94 -22.39 -12.27
N THR A 437 -4.67 -21.54 -11.58
CA THR A 437 -4.47 -20.08 -11.63
C THR A 437 -3.14 -19.68 -10.99
N ILE A 438 -2.84 -20.18 -9.80
CA ILE A 438 -1.57 -19.94 -9.10
C ILE A 438 -0.42 -20.60 -9.87
N GLY A 439 -0.65 -21.79 -10.44
CA GLY A 439 0.31 -22.53 -11.24
C GLY A 439 0.91 -21.71 -12.39
N HIS A 440 0.16 -20.76 -12.97
CA HIS A 440 0.69 -19.86 -13.98
C HIS A 440 1.78 -18.93 -13.43
N GLY A 441 1.60 -18.36 -12.22
CA GLY A 441 2.62 -17.55 -11.58
C GLY A 441 3.85 -18.37 -11.18
N LEU A 442 3.62 -19.55 -10.59
CA LEU A 442 4.71 -20.46 -10.22
C LEU A 442 5.48 -20.98 -11.43
N ALA A 443 4.80 -21.29 -12.54
CA ALA A 443 5.44 -21.68 -13.79
C ALA A 443 6.30 -20.56 -14.38
N PHE A 444 5.83 -19.30 -14.26
CA PHE A 444 6.63 -18.13 -14.65
C PHE A 444 7.89 -18.01 -13.79
N VAL A 445 7.77 -18.12 -12.47
CA VAL A 445 8.92 -18.10 -11.54
C VAL A 445 9.89 -19.23 -11.86
N ALA A 446 9.40 -20.46 -12.04
CA ALA A 446 10.24 -21.60 -12.38
C ALA A 446 10.99 -21.39 -13.73
N MET A 447 10.30 -20.88 -14.74
CA MET A 447 10.92 -20.57 -16.05
C MET A 447 11.96 -19.45 -15.91
N GLY A 448 11.65 -18.39 -15.15
CA GLY A 448 12.59 -17.30 -14.90
C GLY A 448 13.84 -17.79 -14.16
N ILE A 449 13.68 -18.61 -13.12
CA ILE A 449 14.81 -19.24 -12.41
C ILE A 449 15.64 -20.10 -13.37
N ALA A 450 15.01 -20.91 -14.21
CA ALA A 450 15.73 -21.76 -15.17
C ALA A 450 16.54 -20.93 -16.20
N VAL A 451 16.04 -19.77 -16.60
CA VAL A 451 16.73 -18.86 -17.53
C VAL A 451 17.87 -18.10 -16.83
N SER A 452 17.65 -17.60 -15.62
CA SER A 452 18.61 -16.75 -14.90
C SER A 452 19.67 -17.54 -14.11
N ILE A 453 19.41 -18.80 -13.76
CA ILE A 453 20.34 -19.59 -12.94
C ILE A 453 21.66 -19.86 -13.64
N VAL A 454 21.66 -20.06 -14.96
CA VAL A 454 22.88 -20.36 -15.74
C VAL A 454 23.84 -19.19 -15.75
N PRO A 455 23.46 -17.97 -16.18
CA PRO A 455 24.33 -16.80 -16.09
C PRO A 455 24.78 -16.52 -14.66
N TRP A 456 23.90 -16.71 -13.66
CA TRP A 456 24.22 -16.51 -12.25
C TRP A 456 25.32 -17.48 -11.76
N MET A 457 25.27 -18.76 -12.17
CA MET A 457 26.32 -19.74 -11.84
C MET A 457 27.68 -19.39 -12.44
N PHE A 458 27.70 -18.81 -13.62
CA PHE A 458 28.94 -18.40 -14.31
C PHE A 458 29.40 -16.99 -13.95
N ARG A 459 28.69 -16.29 -13.04
CA ARG A 459 29.00 -14.92 -12.62
C ARG A 459 30.45 -14.76 -12.10
N SER A 460 30.93 -15.72 -11.30
CA SER A 460 32.29 -15.69 -10.77
C SER A 460 33.39 -15.87 -11.83
N TRP A 461 33.04 -16.36 -13.01
CA TRP A 461 33.95 -16.58 -14.14
C TRP A 461 33.98 -15.39 -15.10
N LEU A 462 32.97 -14.52 -15.04
CA LEU A 462 32.82 -13.36 -15.89
C LEU A 462 33.20 -12.11 -15.06
N PRO A 463 34.39 -11.51 -15.24
CA PRO A 463 34.85 -10.35 -14.47
C PRO A 463 34.16 -9.06 -14.93
N TRP A 464 32.83 -9.11 -15.06
CA TRP A 464 32.03 -7.97 -15.47
C TRP A 464 31.68 -7.10 -14.26
N PRO A 465 31.56 -5.77 -14.43
CA PRO A 465 31.04 -4.90 -13.38
C PRO A 465 29.60 -5.28 -12.99
N GLU A 466 29.22 -5.07 -11.75
CA GLU A 466 27.93 -5.44 -11.19
C GLU A 466 26.74 -4.86 -11.97
N TRP A 467 26.87 -3.63 -12.48
CA TRP A 467 25.84 -3.01 -13.31
C TRP A 467 25.57 -3.75 -14.64
N THR A 468 26.55 -4.47 -15.19
CA THR A 468 26.34 -5.30 -16.40
C THR A 468 25.58 -6.58 -16.06
N HIS A 469 25.80 -7.15 -14.88
CA HIS A 469 25.01 -8.28 -14.39
C HIS A 469 23.54 -7.87 -14.18
N LEU A 470 23.28 -6.70 -13.56
CA LEU A 470 21.93 -6.15 -13.41
C LEU A 470 21.25 -5.92 -14.76
N GLY A 471 21.99 -5.39 -15.75
CA GLY A 471 21.49 -5.22 -17.12
C GLY A 471 21.12 -6.54 -17.79
N LEU A 472 21.96 -7.56 -17.63
CA LEU A 472 21.70 -8.90 -18.15
C LEU A 472 20.46 -9.53 -17.50
N GLU A 473 20.31 -9.46 -16.17
CA GLU A 473 19.14 -9.97 -15.46
C GLU A 473 17.85 -9.29 -15.91
N LEU A 474 17.87 -7.98 -16.13
CA LEU A 474 16.72 -7.26 -16.68
C LEU A 474 16.34 -7.79 -18.07
N VAL A 475 17.32 -8.00 -18.95
CA VAL A 475 17.08 -8.56 -20.30
C VAL A 475 16.52 -9.97 -20.22
N LEU A 476 17.04 -10.83 -19.33
CA LEU A 476 16.56 -12.20 -19.13
C LEU A 476 15.12 -12.24 -18.60
N VAL A 477 14.78 -11.35 -17.67
CA VAL A 477 13.40 -11.23 -17.17
C VAL A 477 12.46 -10.76 -18.29
N LEU A 478 12.85 -9.76 -19.08
CA LEU A 478 12.06 -9.30 -20.23
C LEU A 478 11.89 -10.42 -21.28
N ALA A 479 12.94 -11.19 -21.56
CA ALA A 479 12.88 -12.35 -22.45
C ALA A 479 11.94 -13.44 -21.88
N THR A 480 11.97 -13.66 -20.56
CA THR A 480 11.07 -14.59 -19.87
C THR A 480 9.60 -14.13 -19.99
N ILE A 481 9.33 -12.84 -19.82
CA ILE A 481 7.98 -12.25 -20.02
C ILE A 481 7.51 -12.50 -21.45
N ALA A 482 8.35 -12.17 -22.45
CA ALA A 482 8.00 -12.34 -23.86
C ALA A 482 7.79 -13.82 -24.22
N GLY A 483 8.66 -14.70 -23.76
CA GLY A 483 8.56 -16.14 -23.96
C GLY A 483 7.30 -16.72 -23.30
N TYR A 484 7.03 -16.37 -22.05
CA TYR A 484 5.84 -16.83 -21.32
C TYR A 484 4.54 -16.33 -21.99
N ALA A 485 4.50 -15.07 -22.37
CA ALA A 485 3.35 -14.50 -23.09
C ALA A 485 3.09 -15.23 -24.41
N ARG A 486 4.16 -15.51 -25.16
CA ARG A 486 4.06 -16.16 -26.49
C ARG A 486 3.71 -17.65 -26.40
N PHE A 487 4.35 -18.41 -25.51
CA PHE A 487 4.28 -19.87 -25.51
C PHE A 487 3.27 -20.44 -24.52
N VAL A 488 3.11 -19.82 -23.35
CA VAL A 488 2.27 -20.34 -22.27
C VAL A 488 0.89 -19.70 -22.26
N LEU A 489 0.80 -18.38 -22.33
CA LEU A 489 -0.47 -17.66 -22.27
C LEU A 489 -1.19 -17.59 -23.61
N ARG A 490 -0.50 -17.75 -24.72
CA ARG A 490 -1.06 -17.56 -26.09
C ARG A 490 -1.78 -16.21 -26.21
N ILE A 491 -1.28 -15.18 -25.52
CA ILE A 491 -1.86 -13.85 -25.57
C ILE A 491 -1.54 -13.24 -26.93
N ARG A 492 -2.52 -13.19 -27.80
CA ARG A 492 -2.48 -12.30 -28.96
C ARG A 492 -3.01 -10.94 -28.51
N LEU A 493 -2.17 -9.93 -28.48
CA LEU A 493 -2.58 -8.53 -28.26
C LEU A 493 -3.79 -8.12 -29.11
N ARG A 494 -3.92 -8.69 -30.30
CA ARG A 494 -5.11 -8.54 -31.16
C ARG A 494 -6.41 -9.03 -30.53
N ASP A 495 -6.39 -10.07 -29.73
CA ASP A 495 -7.60 -10.63 -29.13
C ASP A 495 -8.08 -9.79 -27.94
N PHE A 496 -7.13 -9.23 -27.19
CA PHE A 496 -7.42 -8.27 -26.12
C PHE A 496 -8.03 -6.97 -26.68
N MET A 497 -7.46 -6.43 -27.75
CA MET A 497 -7.99 -5.23 -28.43
C MET A 497 -9.34 -5.47 -29.12
N LYS A 498 -9.60 -6.67 -29.64
CA LYS A 498 -10.90 -7.03 -30.22
C LYS A 498 -11.99 -7.18 -29.18
N GLN A 499 -11.71 -7.74 -28.00
CA GLN A 499 -12.70 -7.83 -26.92
C GLN A 499 -13.08 -6.46 -26.37
N HIS A 500 -12.12 -5.53 -26.26
CA HIS A 500 -12.39 -4.17 -25.80
C HIS A 500 -13.26 -3.39 -26.79
N LYS A 501 -13.02 -3.53 -28.10
CA LYS A 501 -13.85 -2.94 -29.15
C LYS A 501 -15.26 -3.55 -29.24
N ARG A 502 -15.43 -4.85 -28.95
CA ARG A 502 -16.76 -5.49 -28.89
C ARG A 502 -17.57 -5.06 -27.67
N GLY A 503 -16.93 -4.84 -26.52
CA GLY A 503 -17.59 -4.29 -25.33
C GLY A 503 -18.10 -2.86 -25.54
N GLU A 504 -17.35 -2.04 -26.28
CA GLU A 504 -17.81 -0.69 -26.66
C GLU A 504 -18.95 -0.69 -27.69
N ALA A 505 -18.95 -1.65 -28.63
CA ALA A 505 -19.99 -1.77 -29.64
C ALA A 505 -21.34 -2.29 -29.06
N HIS A 506 -21.32 -3.16 -28.04
CA HIS A 506 -22.56 -3.61 -27.37
C HIS A 506 -23.12 -2.56 -26.40
N GLY A 507 -22.27 -1.67 -25.85
CA GLY A 507 -22.73 -0.53 -25.05
C GLY A 507 -23.35 0.61 -25.86
N ALA A 508 -23.02 0.71 -27.16
CA ALA A 508 -23.54 1.75 -28.04
C ALA A 508 -24.82 1.34 -28.79
N GLY A 509 -25.14 0.05 -28.87
CA GLY A 509 -26.31 -0.48 -29.60
C GLY A 509 -27.59 -0.67 -28.76
N GLY A 510 -27.52 -0.47 -27.43
CA GLY A 510 -28.64 -0.65 -26.51
C GLY A 510 -29.52 0.58 -26.27
N GLY A 511 -29.33 1.68 -27.03
CA GLY A 511 -29.99 2.97 -26.80
C GLY A 511 -31.00 3.41 -27.89
N ALA A 512 -31.39 2.50 -28.80
CA ALA A 512 -32.35 2.85 -29.86
C ALA A 512 -33.36 1.71 -30.10
N SER A 513 -34.25 1.46 -29.12
CA SER A 513 -35.56 0.87 -29.31
C SER A 513 -36.26 0.72 -27.95
N GLY A 514 -37.22 1.60 -27.66
CA GLY A 514 -38.12 1.52 -26.51
C GLY A 514 -38.50 2.86 -25.97
#